data_b8f3d5dfae291cb83520e0efe4739384
#
_entry.id   b8f3d5dfae291cb83520e0efe4739384
#
_cell.length_a   1.000
_cell.length_b   1.000
_cell.length_c   1.000
_cell.angle_alpha   90.00
_cell.angle_beta   90.00
_cell.angle_gamma   90.00
#
_symmetry.space_group_name_H-M   'P 1'
#
loop_
_entity.id
_entity.type
_entity.pdbx_description
1 polymer ?
#
loop_
_entity_poly.entity_id
_entity_poly.type
_entity_poly.pdbx_seq_one_letter_code
_entity_poly.pdbx_strand_id
1 'polypeptide(L)'
;MIKSGIEIVKRNGISYLYKNSRKLRYKPWLGDLFSFLYDSIMTKSVFPKKFEASIEKHKQFLKDELSGIHEKSVLELATGSGNTSEILPGDNIYSGIDISEGLLKIAYNKFIKADFKNFELFLCGAEELPFQDQLFDICICNLSLNFFSNLTTVLKELKRVLKNQGTFICSIPVPERNQKQSVIRGNLYSENELKNIFETNGFYFTSYDFRNGALLYFKAITKD
;
A
#
# COMPACT_ATOMS: atom_id res chain seq x y z
N MET A 1 -7.40 -5.43 -17.90
CA MET A 1 -6.91 -4.83 -16.65
C MET A 1 -8.04 -4.69 -15.61
N ILE A 2 -9.19 -4.15 -15.96
CA ILE A 2 -10.33 -3.93 -15.05
C ILE A 2 -11.32 -5.08 -15.16
N LYS A 3 -11.88 -5.53 -14.02
CA LYS A 3 -12.87 -6.59 -13.98
C LYS A 3 -14.21 -6.13 -14.60
N SER A 4 -15.00 -7.07 -15.13
CA SER A 4 -16.31 -6.79 -15.72
C SER A 4 -17.26 -6.10 -14.72
N GLY A 5 -18.13 -5.22 -15.23
CA GLY A 5 -19.13 -4.52 -14.41
C GLY A 5 -18.60 -3.29 -13.65
N ILE A 6 -17.32 -2.95 -13.79
CA ILE A 6 -16.73 -1.70 -13.30
C ILE A 6 -16.42 -0.79 -14.47
N GLU A 7 -16.95 0.42 -14.42
CA GLU A 7 -16.64 1.51 -15.35
C GLU A 7 -15.66 2.47 -14.69
N ILE A 8 -14.74 3.03 -15.48
CA ILE A 8 -13.75 4.01 -15.00
C ILE A 8 -14.00 5.36 -15.66
N VAL A 9 -14.02 6.39 -14.84
CA VAL A 9 -14.01 7.78 -15.30
C VAL A 9 -12.76 8.46 -14.78
N LYS A 10 -11.85 8.83 -15.68
CA LYS A 10 -10.60 9.51 -15.34
C LYS A 10 -10.80 11.01 -15.29
N ARG A 11 -10.39 11.63 -14.17
CA ARG A 11 -10.44 13.10 -13.99
C ARG A 11 -9.18 13.55 -13.26
N ASN A 12 -8.46 14.52 -13.81
CA ASN A 12 -7.24 15.10 -13.22
C ASN A 12 -6.21 14.02 -12.82
N GLY A 13 -6.03 13.00 -13.68
CA GLY A 13 -5.08 11.91 -13.45
C GLY A 13 -5.54 10.83 -12.48
N ILE A 14 -6.73 10.93 -11.88
CA ILE A 14 -7.30 9.95 -10.96
C ILE A 14 -8.44 9.20 -11.61
N SER A 15 -8.46 7.90 -11.47
CA SER A 15 -9.48 6.98 -11.95
C SER A 15 -10.54 6.75 -10.87
N TYR A 16 -11.78 7.15 -11.16
CA TYR A 16 -12.95 6.97 -10.31
C TYR A 16 -13.74 5.77 -10.79
N LEU A 17 -14.17 4.93 -9.86
CA LEU A 17 -14.89 3.70 -10.14
C LEU A 17 -16.41 3.93 -10.12
N TYR A 18 -17.09 3.34 -11.08
CA TYR A 18 -18.55 3.33 -11.17
C TYR A 18 -19.03 1.88 -11.31
N LYS A 19 -20.14 1.57 -10.65
CA LYS A 19 -20.85 0.29 -10.76
C LYS A 19 -22.33 0.59 -10.97
N ASN A 20 -22.92 0.02 -12.05
CA ASN A 20 -24.29 0.32 -12.45
C ASN A 20 -24.56 1.84 -12.54
N SER A 21 -23.68 2.56 -13.23
CA SER A 21 -23.71 4.02 -13.43
C SER A 21 -23.66 4.86 -12.13
N ARG A 22 -23.35 4.24 -10.98
CA ARG A 22 -23.21 4.95 -9.71
C ARG A 22 -21.75 4.99 -9.30
N LYS A 23 -21.25 6.21 -9.01
CA LYS A 23 -19.89 6.40 -8.46
C LYS A 23 -19.75 5.68 -7.13
N LEU A 24 -18.75 4.81 -7.00
CA LEU A 24 -18.37 4.23 -5.72
C LEU A 24 -17.82 5.32 -4.81
N ARG A 25 -18.28 5.35 -3.57
CA ARG A 25 -17.89 6.36 -2.58
C ARG A 25 -17.22 5.67 -1.42
N TYR A 26 -16.10 6.20 -0.99
CA TYR A 26 -15.35 5.75 0.18
C TYR A 26 -15.51 6.79 1.28
N LYS A 27 -15.47 6.36 2.55
CA LYS A 27 -15.53 7.31 3.67
C LYS A 27 -14.30 8.22 3.58
N PRO A 28 -14.48 9.55 3.49
CA PRO A 28 -13.35 10.44 3.46
C PRO A 28 -12.54 10.26 4.75
N TRP A 29 -11.23 10.16 4.59
CA TRP A 29 -10.34 10.20 5.72
C TRP A 29 -10.25 11.65 6.23
N LEU A 30 -10.27 11.84 7.57
CA LEU A 30 -10.14 13.19 8.16
C LEU A 30 -8.87 13.94 7.70
N GLY A 31 -7.84 13.19 7.28
CA GLY A 31 -6.62 13.74 6.69
C GLY A 31 -6.74 14.26 5.25
N ASP A 32 -7.87 14.06 4.56
CA ASP A 32 -8.06 14.56 3.19
C ASP A 32 -7.96 16.10 3.13
N LEU A 33 -8.52 16.77 4.14
CA LEU A 33 -8.47 18.23 4.24
C LEU A 33 -7.04 18.76 4.52
N PHE A 34 -6.17 17.94 5.11
CA PHE A 34 -4.79 18.29 5.48
C PHE A 34 -3.76 17.41 4.75
N SER A 35 -4.13 16.85 3.61
CA SER A 35 -3.25 15.97 2.82
C SER A 35 -1.89 16.61 2.48
N PHE A 36 -1.85 17.94 2.28
CA PHE A 36 -0.62 18.69 2.03
C PHE A 36 0.38 18.68 3.20
N LEU A 37 -0.06 18.41 4.43
CA LEU A 37 0.81 18.26 5.61
C LEU A 37 1.23 16.82 5.88
N TYR A 38 0.69 15.85 5.13
CA TYR A 38 0.85 14.42 5.42
C TYR A 38 2.32 14.01 5.57
N ASP A 39 3.16 14.29 4.56
CA ASP A 39 4.57 13.90 4.58
C ASP A 39 5.34 14.57 5.73
N SER A 40 5.01 15.83 6.05
CA SER A 40 5.61 16.54 7.19
C SER A 40 5.19 15.93 8.54
N ILE A 41 3.92 15.56 8.68
CA ILE A 41 3.39 14.90 9.89
C ILE A 41 4.04 13.51 10.05
N MET A 42 4.14 12.73 8.97
CA MET A 42 4.82 11.43 8.99
C MET A 42 6.26 11.58 9.47
N THR A 43 7.04 12.49 8.87
CA THR A 43 8.45 12.68 9.17
C THR A 43 8.69 13.24 10.57
N LYS A 44 7.95 14.29 10.98
CA LYS A 44 8.24 15.03 12.23
C LYS A 44 7.52 14.48 13.45
N SER A 45 6.45 13.70 13.28
CA SER A 45 5.63 13.23 14.38
C SER A 45 5.44 11.72 14.41
N VAL A 46 4.96 11.12 13.31
CA VAL A 46 4.57 9.70 13.33
C VAL A 46 5.79 8.79 13.47
N PHE A 47 6.80 8.96 12.62
CA PHE A 47 8.02 8.15 12.70
C PHE A 47 8.72 8.28 14.06
N PRO A 48 9.14 9.47 14.52
CA PRO A 48 9.93 9.56 15.74
C PRO A 48 9.11 9.35 17.02
N LYS A 49 7.83 9.76 17.05
CA LYS A 49 7.04 9.79 18.28
C LYS A 49 6.07 8.61 18.43
N LYS A 50 5.58 8.03 17.29
CA LYS A 50 4.60 6.94 17.32
C LYS A 50 5.25 5.60 17.03
N PHE A 51 6.14 5.54 16.03
CA PHE A 51 6.81 4.31 15.65
C PHE A 51 8.19 4.17 16.32
N GLU A 52 8.74 5.22 16.95
CA GLU A 52 10.10 5.22 17.49
C GLU A 52 11.14 4.83 16.43
N ALA A 53 10.87 5.21 15.20
CA ALA A 53 11.56 4.76 14.00
C ALA A 53 12.25 5.93 13.29
N SER A 54 13.29 5.60 12.50
CA SER A 54 13.91 6.53 11.55
C SER A 54 13.22 6.41 10.20
N ILE A 55 12.82 7.54 9.64
CA ILE A 55 12.27 7.60 8.29
C ILE A 55 13.36 7.34 7.24
N GLU A 56 14.60 7.70 7.51
CA GLU A 56 15.74 7.45 6.63
C GLU A 56 16.00 5.95 6.50
N LYS A 57 15.99 5.21 7.64
CA LYS A 57 16.12 3.75 7.63
C LYS A 57 14.95 3.10 6.87
N HIS A 58 13.74 3.61 7.05
CA HIS A 58 12.57 3.12 6.32
C HIS A 58 12.71 3.32 4.81
N LYS A 59 13.09 4.53 4.38
CA LYS A 59 13.33 4.83 2.96
C LYS A 59 14.47 3.99 2.38
N GLN A 60 15.54 3.76 3.15
CA GLN A 60 16.64 2.92 2.70
C GLN A 60 16.19 1.47 2.50
N PHE A 61 15.44 0.90 3.47
CA PHE A 61 14.86 -0.43 3.33
C PHE A 61 14.00 -0.56 2.06
N LEU A 62 13.11 0.41 1.83
CA LEU A 62 12.26 0.39 0.64
C LEU A 62 13.09 0.50 -0.64
N LYS A 63 14.14 1.32 -0.63
CA LYS A 63 15.05 1.45 -1.76
C LYS A 63 15.77 0.13 -2.06
N ASP A 64 16.27 -0.54 -1.03
CA ASP A 64 16.96 -1.82 -1.18
C ASP A 64 16.03 -2.90 -1.75
N GLU A 65 14.75 -2.90 -1.34
CA GLU A 65 13.76 -3.88 -1.81
C GLU A 65 13.16 -3.56 -3.19
N LEU A 66 13.01 -2.29 -3.55
CA LEU A 66 12.22 -1.89 -4.72
C LEU A 66 13.07 -1.42 -5.91
N SER A 67 14.29 -0.93 -5.69
CA SER A 67 15.11 -0.36 -6.78
C SER A 67 15.57 -1.36 -7.82
N GLY A 68 15.58 -2.65 -7.50
CA GLY A 68 15.89 -3.74 -8.44
C GLY A 68 14.69 -4.32 -9.18
N ILE A 69 13.48 -3.75 -8.98
CA ILE A 69 12.26 -4.21 -9.63
C ILE A 69 12.11 -3.50 -10.98
N HIS A 70 12.20 -4.24 -12.06
CA HIS A 70 12.12 -3.72 -13.43
C HIS A 70 11.10 -4.50 -14.26
N GLU A 71 10.39 -3.79 -15.16
CA GLU A 71 9.46 -4.38 -16.14
C GLU A 71 8.36 -5.26 -15.49
N LYS A 72 7.90 -4.90 -14.30
CA LYS A 72 6.87 -5.61 -13.54
C LYS A 72 5.56 -4.83 -13.50
N SER A 73 4.46 -5.57 -13.33
CA SER A 73 3.17 -5.00 -12.99
C SER A 73 3.10 -4.87 -11.45
N VAL A 74 3.03 -3.64 -10.96
CA VAL A 74 3.08 -3.32 -9.53
C VAL A 74 1.76 -2.69 -9.08
N LEU A 75 1.17 -3.22 -8.01
CA LEU A 75 0.05 -2.63 -7.30
C LEU A 75 0.54 -2.05 -5.97
N GLU A 76 0.12 -0.85 -5.59
CA GLU A 76 0.31 -0.35 -4.24
C GLU A 76 -1.04 -0.09 -3.56
N LEU A 77 -1.26 -0.77 -2.43
CA LEU A 77 -2.42 -0.56 -1.57
C LEU A 77 -2.16 0.61 -0.63
N ALA A 78 -3.12 1.54 -0.56
CA ALA A 78 -3.00 2.78 0.20
C ALA A 78 -1.72 3.56 -0.17
N THR A 79 -1.60 3.89 -1.46
CA THR A 79 -0.42 4.57 -2.04
C THR A 79 -0.11 5.94 -1.40
N GLY A 80 -1.09 6.51 -0.70
CA GLY A 80 -0.92 7.77 0.02
C GLY A 80 -0.47 8.91 -0.89
N SER A 81 0.56 9.61 -0.48
CA SER A 81 1.15 10.74 -1.25
C SER A 81 2.10 10.30 -2.37
N GLY A 82 2.23 8.99 -2.65
CA GLY A 82 3.00 8.46 -3.80
C GLY A 82 4.52 8.49 -3.63
N ASN A 83 5.02 8.30 -2.42
CA ASN A 83 6.48 8.30 -2.14
C ASN A 83 7.22 7.16 -2.87
N THR A 84 6.54 6.10 -3.25
CA THR A 84 7.09 4.98 -4.04
C THR A 84 7.60 5.43 -5.42
N SER A 85 7.07 6.52 -5.98
CA SER A 85 7.54 7.10 -7.23
C SER A 85 9.01 7.57 -7.20
N GLU A 86 9.56 7.84 -6.01
CA GLU A 86 10.95 8.26 -5.83
C GLU A 86 11.94 7.08 -5.75
N ILE A 87 11.42 5.85 -5.65
CA ILE A 87 12.21 4.66 -5.32
C ILE A 87 12.07 3.58 -6.39
N LEU A 88 10.84 3.29 -6.82
CA LEU A 88 10.54 2.26 -7.80
C LEU A 88 10.98 2.72 -9.20
N PRO A 89 11.72 1.92 -9.98
CA PRO A 89 12.09 2.26 -11.35
C PRO A 89 10.88 2.55 -12.24
N GLY A 90 11.01 3.58 -13.10
CA GLY A 90 9.91 4.10 -13.91
C GLY A 90 9.52 3.24 -15.13
N ASP A 91 10.23 2.14 -15.39
CA ASP A 91 9.92 1.15 -16.43
C ASP A 91 8.85 0.12 -16.01
N ASN A 92 8.42 0.15 -14.75
CA ASN A 92 7.34 -0.68 -14.25
C ASN A 92 5.97 -0.13 -14.68
N ILE A 93 4.97 -1.03 -14.74
CA ILE A 93 3.56 -0.65 -14.89
C ILE A 93 2.97 -0.55 -13.49
N TYR A 94 2.69 0.67 -13.03
CA TYR A 94 2.25 0.93 -11.67
C TYR A 94 0.75 1.23 -11.59
N SER A 95 0.10 0.60 -10.60
CA SER A 95 -1.27 0.91 -10.20
C SER A 95 -1.30 1.24 -8.71
N GLY A 96 -1.68 2.46 -8.34
CA GLY A 96 -1.82 2.86 -6.94
C GLY A 96 -3.28 3.02 -6.57
N ILE A 97 -3.67 2.53 -5.39
CA ILE A 97 -5.02 2.75 -4.86
C ILE A 97 -4.96 3.50 -3.53
N ASP A 98 -5.92 4.39 -3.31
CA ASP A 98 -6.16 5.03 -2.01
C ASP A 98 -7.63 5.47 -1.90
N ILE A 99 -8.12 5.61 -0.67
CA ILE A 99 -9.45 6.17 -0.39
C ILE A 99 -9.44 7.70 -0.28
N SER A 100 -8.26 8.31 -0.23
CA SER A 100 -8.04 9.75 -0.10
C SER A 100 -7.78 10.38 -1.47
N GLU A 101 -8.76 11.13 -1.98
CA GLU A 101 -8.60 11.89 -3.20
C GLU A 101 -7.51 12.97 -3.08
N GLY A 102 -7.38 13.57 -1.90
CA GLY A 102 -6.35 14.59 -1.63
C GLY A 102 -4.94 14.04 -1.73
N LEU A 103 -4.68 12.85 -1.16
CA LEU A 103 -3.38 12.18 -1.27
C LEU A 103 -3.09 11.71 -2.70
N LEU A 104 -4.09 11.16 -3.41
CA LEU A 104 -3.92 10.76 -4.80
C LEU A 104 -3.54 11.92 -5.74
N LYS A 105 -4.05 13.14 -5.48
CA LYS A 105 -3.63 14.34 -6.22
C LYS A 105 -2.14 14.65 -6.00
N ILE A 106 -1.65 14.50 -4.78
CA ILE A 106 -0.22 14.68 -4.46
C ILE A 106 0.60 13.57 -5.13
N ALA A 107 0.15 12.32 -5.03
CA ALA A 107 0.79 11.17 -5.66
C ALA A 107 0.91 11.36 -7.18
N TYR A 108 -0.16 11.79 -7.85
CA TYR A 108 -0.15 12.06 -9.29
C TYR A 108 0.97 13.03 -9.68
N ASN A 109 1.10 14.13 -8.96
CA ASN A 109 2.14 15.12 -9.23
C ASN A 109 3.55 14.56 -8.99
N LYS A 110 3.75 13.71 -7.98
CA LYS A 110 5.04 13.05 -7.72
C LYS A 110 5.41 12.07 -8.83
N PHE A 111 4.47 11.23 -9.29
CA PHE A 111 4.69 10.31 -10.39
C PHE A 111 5.03 11.04 -11.71
N ILE A 112 4.33 12.14 -12.01
CA ILE A 112 4.67 12.99 -13.16
C ILE A 112 6.09 13.57 -13.02
N LYS A 113 6.43 14.11 -11.84
CA LYS A 113 7.76 14.69 -11.57
C LYS A 113 8.89 13.65 -11.65
N ALA A 114 8.61 12.41 -11.26
CA ALA A 114 9.54 11.29 -11.34
C ALA A 114 9.66 10.71 -12.76
N ASP A 115 8.98 11.29 -13.77
CA ASP A 115 8.93 10.82 -15.15
C ASP A 115 8.49 9.36 -15.29
N PHE A 116 7.60 8.92 -14.40
CA PHE A 116 7.07 7.57 -14.45
C PHE A 116 6.18 7.40 -15.69
N LYS A 117 6.49 6.46 -16.59
CA LYS A 117 5.85 6.37 -17.92
C LYS A 117 4.46 5.75 -17.87
N ASN A 118 4.31 4.67 -17.10
CA ASN A 118 3.11 3.85 -17.09
C ASN A 118 2.55 3.76 -15.66
N PHE A 119 1.73 4.72 -15.25
CA PHE A 119 1.07 4.67 -13.96
C PHE A 119 -0.39 5.05 -14.02
N GLU A 120 -1.17 4.49 -13.12
CA GLU A 120 -2.58 4.82 -12.92
C GLU A 120 -2.93 4.82 -11.42
N LEU A 121 -3.71 5.83 -11.01
CA LEU A 121 -4.14 6.01 -9.63
C LEU A 121 -5.65 5.88 -9.53
N PHE A 122 -6.13 5.04 -8.60
CA PHE A 122 -7.53 4.72 -8.44
C PHE A 122 -8.04 5.16 -7.07
N LEU A 123 -9.17 5.85 -7.05
CA LEU A 123 -9.89 6.14 -5.80
C LEU A 123 -10.72 4.91 -5.44
N CYS A 124 -10.15 4.01 -4.63
CA CYS A 124 -10.84 2.79 -4.17
C CYS A 124 -10.24 2.24 -2.87
N GLY A 125 -10.99 1.39 -2.17
CA GLY A 125 -10.53 0.63 -1.02
C GLY A 125 -9.92 -0.71 -1.44
N ALA A 126 -9.14 -1.30 -0.54
CA ALA A 126 -8.44 -2.57 -0.78
C ALA A 126 -9.35 -3.80 -0.63
N GLU A 127 -10.53 -3.64 -0.03
CA GLU A 127 -11.48 -4.74 0.21
C GLU A 127 -12.27 -5.16 -1.06
N GLU A 128 -12.30 -4.31 -2.11
CA GLU A 128 -12.92 -4.63 -3.40
C GLU A 128 -12.09 -4.01 -4.52
N LEU A 129 -11.04 -4.71 -4.95
CA LEU A 129 -10.14 -4.25 -6.00
C LEU A 129 -10.80 -4.33 -7.38
N PRO A 130 -10.67 -3.30 -8.23
CA PRO A 130 -11.31 -3.24 -9.54
C PRO A 130 -10.60 -4.09 -10.62
N PHE A 131 -9.52 -4.76 -10.28
CA PHE A 131 -8.63 -5.42 -11.22
C PHE A 131 -9.04 -6.85 -11.52
N GLN A 132 -8.69 -7.33 -12.71
CA GLN A 132 -8.78 -8.74 -13.10
C GLN A 132 -7.86 -9.61 -12.22
N ASP A 133 -8.11 -10.91 -12.23
CA ASP A 133 -7.31 -11.89 -11.53
C ASP A 133 -5.90 -11.98 -12.13
N GLN A 134 -4.92 -12.36 -11.33
CA GLN A 134 -3.54 -12.66 -11.74
C GLN A 134 -2.89 -11.57 -12.62
N LEU A 135 -3.09 -10.31 -12.26
CA LEU A 135 -2.60 -9.17 -13.03
C LEU A 135 -1.22 -8.69 -12.58
N PHE A 136 -0.95 -8.73 -11.28
CA PHE A 136 0.23 -8.09 -10.69
C PHE A 136 1.32 -9.09 -10.31
N ASP A 137 2.56 -8.73 -10.61
CA ASP A 137 3.74 -9.46 -10.15
C ASP A 137 4.04 -9.16 -8.68
N ILE A 138 3.86 -7.88 -8.31
CA ILE A 138 4.19 -7.37 -6.98
C ILE A 138 3.06 -6.51 -6.47
N CYS A 139 2.78 -6.64 -5.18
CA CYS A 139 1.95 -5.69 -4.45
C CYS A 139 2.71 -5.11 -3.27
N ILE A 140 2.56 -3.81 -3.02
CA ILE A 140 3.20 -3.07 -1.94
C ILE A 140 2.12 -2.54 -1.00
N CYS A 141 2.37 -2.56 0.31
CA CYS A 141 1.55 -1.86 1.30
C CYS A 141 2.43 -1.28 2.40
N ASN A 142 2.65 0.02 2.37
CA ASN A 142 3.50 0.69 3.33
C ASN A 142 2.70 1.39 4.42
N LEU A 143 2.90 0.98 5.69
CA LEU A 143 2.38 1.63 6.92
C LEU A 143 0.85 1.78 6.95
N SER A 144 0.12 0.92 6.22
CA SER A 144 -1.32 1.08 6.05
C SER A 144 -2.14 -0.19 6.31
N LEU A 145 -1.52 -1.36 6.40
CA LEU A 145 -2.22 -2.63 6.58
C LEU A 145 -3.10 -2.67 7.85
N ASN A 146 -2.68 -1.98 8.90
CA ASN A 146 -3.40 -1.84 10.17
C ASN A 146 -4.68 -0.98 10.08
N PHE A 147 -4.90 -0.25 8.99
CA PHE A 147 -6.09 0.58 8.81
C PHE A 147 -7.21 -0.12 8.04
N PHE A 148 -6.95 -1.27 7.44
CA PHE A 148 -7.99 -2.01 6.74
C PHE A 148 -8.99 -2.60 7.74
N SER A 149 -10.28 -2.45 7.44
CA SER A 149 -11.36 -2.86 8.34
C SER A 149 -11.50 -4.38 8.42
N ASN A 150 -11.18 -5.08 7.32
CA ASN A 150 -11.25 -6.54 7.22
C ASN A 150 -10.03 -7.09 6.45
N LEU A 151 -8.98 -7.42 7.20
CA LEU A 151 -7.73 -7.93 6.62
C LEU A 151 -7.94 -9.21 5.80
N THR A 152 -8.80 -10.13 6.25
CA THR A 152 -9.09 -11.37 5.51
C THR A 152 -9.70 -11.09 4.13
N THR A 153 -10.59 -10.10 4.03
CA THR A 153 -11.17 -9.68 2.74
C THR A 153 -10.10 -9.08 1.83
N VAL A 154 -9.22 -8.23 2.39
CA VAL A 154 -8.09 -7.66 1.63
C VAL A 154 -7.15 -8.76 1.14
N LEU A 155 -6.82 -9.77 1.97
CA LEU A 155 -5.95 -10.88 1.56
C LEU A 155 -6.56 -11.75 0.47
N LYS A 156 -7.89 -11.94 0.47
CA LYS A 156 -8.59 -12.63 -0.62
C LYS A 156 -8.45 -11.87 -1.95
N GLU A 157 -8.68 -10.56 -1.92
CA GLU A 157 -8.49 -9.71 -3.10
C GLU A 157 -7.02 -9.68 -3.53
N LEU A 158 -6.10 -9.56 -2.58
CA LEU A 158 -4.66 -9.58 -2.84
C LEU A 158 -4.23 -10.89 -3.52
N LYS A 159 -4.67 -12.06 -2.99
CA LYS A 159 -4.38 -13.37 -3.60
C LYS A 159 -4.99 -13.47 -5.00
N ARG A 160 -6.19 -12.94 -5.21
CA ARG A 160 -6.87 -12.95 -6.51
C ARG A 160 -6.13 -12.16 -7.57
N VAL A 161 -5.65 -10.96 -7.22
CA VAL A 161 -5.03 -10.05 -8.22
C VAL A 161 -3.54 -10.29 -8.44
N LEU A 162 -2.84 -10.90 -7.48
CA LEU A 162 -1.46 -11.33 -7.66
C LEU A 162 -1.38 -12.56 -8.56
N LYS A 163 -0.36 -12.60 -9.40
CA LYS A 163 -0.01 -13.79 -10.18
C LYS A 163 0.43 -14.94 -9.25
N ASN A 164 0.48 -16.16 -9.78
CA ASN A 164 1.11 -17.27 -9.07
C ASN A 164 2.56 -16.90 -8.73
N GLN A 165 2.97 -17.18 -7.49
CA GLN A 165 4.24 -16.75 -6.91
C GLN A 165 4.43 -15.22 -6.90
N GLY A 166 3.34 -14.46 -7.04
CA GLY A 166 3.36 -13.02 -6.89
C GLY A 166 3.71 -12.61 -5.45
N THR A 167 4.44 -11.51 -5.33
CA THR A 167 5.03 -11.08 -4.06
C THR A 167 4.29 -9.89 -3.48
N PHE A 168 3.98 -9.96 -2.19
CA PHE A 168 3.51 -8.84 -1.38
C PHE A 168 4.63 -8.35 -0.47
N ILE A 169 4.95 -7.05 -0.49
CA ILE A 169 5.96 -6.38 0.34
C ILE A 169 5.25 -5.41 1.27
N CYS A 170 5.49 -5.53 2.56
CA CYS A 170 4.76 -4.74 3.56
C CYS A 170 5.66 -4.23 4.67
N SER A 171 5.34 -3.03 5.16
CA SER A 171 5.79 -2.50 6.44
C SER A 171 4.58 -2.13 7.30
N ILE A 172 4.61 -2.51 8.59
CA ILE A 172 3.50 -2.31 9.52
C ILE A 172 4.03 -2.14 10.95
N PRO A 173 3.44 -1.26 11.77
CA PRO A 173 3.75 -1.25 13.19
C PRO A 173 3.16 -2.47 13.90
N VAL A 174 3.96 -3.08 14.79
CA VAL A 174 3.56 -4.25 15.59
C VAL A 174 3.70 -3.96 17.09
N PRO A 175 2.81 -4.50 17.95
CA PRO A 175 2.78 -4.17 19.38
C PRO A 175 4.05 -4.58 20.10
N GLU A 176 4.62 -5.75 19.80
CA GLU A 176 5.81 -6.28 20.46
C GLU A 176 7.09 -5.47 20.20
N ARG A 177 7.09 -4.61 19.20
CA ARG A 177 8.21 -3.70 18.89
C ARG A 177 7.97 -2.27 19.39
N ASN A 178 6.78 -1.95 19.91
CA ASN A 178 6.40 -0.65 20.44
C ASN A 178 6.81 -0.50 21.91
N GLN A 179 8.10 -0.26 22.16
CA GLN A 179 8.69 -0.27 23.50
C GLN A 179 8.12 0.79 24.44
N LYS A 180 7.82 1.99 23.94
CA LYS A 180 7.25 3.09 24.74
C LYS A 180 5.73 3.04 24.84
N GLN A 181 5.10 2.00 24.31
CA GLN A 181 3.65 1.86 24.30
C GLN A 181 2.92 3.10 23.71
N SER A 182 3.53 3.72 22.71
CA SER A 182 2.94 4.85 22.00
C SER A 182 1.60 4.43 21.39
N VAL A 183 0.60 5.32 21.46
CA VAL A 183 -0.71 5.04 20.84
C VAL A 183 -0.57 5.04 19.32
N ILE A 184 -0.64 3.87 18.72
CA ILE A 184 -0.65 3.65 17.27
C ILE A 184 -2.11 3.36 16.87
N ARG A 185 -2.60 4.05 15.85
CA ARG A 185 -3.98 3.88 15.37
C ARG A 185 -4.12 2.65 14.49
N GLY A 186 -5.34 2.12 14.42
CA GLY A 186 -5.69 0.96 13.60
C GLY A 186 -5.66 -0.35 14.37
N ASN A 187 -5.85 -1.45 13.67
CA ASN A 187 -5.80 -2.80 14.22
C ASN A 187 -4.34 -3.23 14.26
N LEU A 188 -3.80 -3.43 15.45
CA LEU A 188 -2.43 -3.92 15.59
C LEU A 188 -2.44 -5.45 15.68
N TYR A 189 -1.57 -6.06 14.91
CA TYR A 189 -1.34 -7.51 14.89
C TYR A 189 0.12 -7.76 15.29
N SER A 190 0.37 -8.77 16.10
CA SER A 190 1.72 -9.27 16.33
C SER A 190 2.29 -9.93 15.08
N GLU A 191 3.61 -10.09 15.02
CA GLU A 191 4.27 -10.81 13.92
C GLU A 191 3.73 -12.23 13.76
N ASN A 192 3.48 -12.94 14.86
CA ASN A 192 2.90 -14.29 14.84
C ASN A 192 1.45 -14.32 14.32
N GLU A 193 0.62 -13.33 14.71
CA GLU A 193 -0.75 -13.21 14.18
C GLU A 193 -0.73 -12.93 12.69
N LEU A 194 0.12 -12.00 12.22
CA LEU A 194 0.28 -11.72 10.80
C LEU A 194 0.71 -12.97 10.03
N LYS A 195 1.71 -13.70 10.52
CA LYS A 195 2.16 -14.94 9.92
C LYS A 195 1.00 -15.93 9.77
N ASN A 196 0.27 -16.19 10.86
CA ASN A 196 -0.87 -17.11 10.84
C ASN A 196 -1.97 -16.65 9.86
N ILE A 197 -2.31 -15.36 9.87
CA ILE A 197 -3.33 -14.79 8.97
C ILE A 197 -2.91 -14.95 7.50
N PHE A 198 -1.67 -14.62 7.15
CA PHE A 198 -1.18 -14.75 5.78
C PHE A 198 -1.09 -16.21 5.33
N GLU A 199 -0.54 -17.11 6.17
CA GLU A 199 -0.38 -18.52 5.83
C GLU A 199 -1.72 -19.25 5.65
N THR A 200 -2.72 -18.92 6.48
CA THR A 200 -4.09 -19.45 6.35
C THR A 200 -4.83 -18.92 5.13
N ASN A 201 -4.45 -17.75 4.63
CA ASN A 201 -5.03 -17.15 3.42
C ASN A 201 -4.23 -17.47 2.14
N GLY A 202 -3.32 -18.46 2.19
CA GLY A 202 -2.63 -18.99 1.02
C GLY A 202 -1.39 -18.23 0.60
N PHE A 203 -0.62 -17.72 1.57
CA PHE A 203 0.67 -17.09 1.35
C PHE A 203 1.78 -17.83 2.11
N TYR A 204 3.01 -17.75 1.61
CA TYR A 204 4.23 -18.01 2.39
C TYR A 204 4.68 -16.70 3.00
N PHE A 205 4.80 -16.63 4.32
CA PHE A 205 5.18 -15.41 5.05
C PHE A 205 6.65 -15.47 5.48
N THR A 206 7.39 -14.38 5.26
CA THR A 206 8.79 -14.23 5.70
C THR A 206 9.02 -12.81 6.19
N SER A 207 9.39 -12.65 7.44
CA SER A 207 9.80 -11.36 7.99
C SER A 207 11.28 -11.11 7.75
N TYR A 208 11.64 -9.82 7.62
CA TYR A 208 13.03 -9.39 7.54
C TYR A 208 13.62 -9.21 8.93
N ASP A 209 14.86 -9.65 9.11
CA ASP A 209 15.63 -9.31 10.32
C ASP A 209 16.16 -7.88 10.20
N PHE A 210 15.24 -6.93 10.17
CA PHE A 210 15.52 -5.51 10.11
C PHE A 210 14.76 -4.78 11.21
N ARG A 211 15.50 -3.96 11.99
CA ARG A 211 14.96 -3.27 13.16
C ARG A 211 14.88 -1.76 12.94
N ASN A 212 13.65 -1.22 13.00
CA ASN A 212 13.39 0.20 12.90
C ASN A 212 12.19 0.58 13.78
N GLY A 213 12.42 0.72 15.08
CA GLY A 213 11.39 1.02 16.07
C GLY A 213 10.28 -0.03 16.10
N ALA A 214 9.04 0.43 16.14
CA ALA A 214 7.85 -0.42 16.18
C ALA A 214 7.55 -1.13 14.86
N LEU A 215 8.33 -0.89 13.79
CA LEU A 215 8.02 -1.40 12.46
C LEU A 215 8.52 -2.83 12.25
N LEU A 216 7.63 -3.68 11.76
CA LEU A 216 7.92 -4.97 11.12
C LEU A 216 7.95 -4.78 9.62
N TYR A 217 8.91 -5.41 8.96
CA TYR A 217 9.01 -5.51 7.51
C TYR A 217 8.91 -6.96 7.12
N PHE A 218 8.08 -7.28 6.14
CA PHE A 218 7.90 -8.65 5.69
C PHE A 218 7.53 -8.72 4.22
N LYS A 219 7.73 -9.89 3.64
CA LYS A 219 7.16 -10.28 2.36
C LYS A 219 6.30 -11.53 2.49
N ALA A 220 5.32 -11.62 1.62
CA ALA A 220 4.49 -12.81 1.51
C ALA A 220 4.34 -13.18 0.01
N ILE A 221 4.47 -14.46 -0.29
CA ILE A 221 4.41 -14.98 -1.67
C ILE A 221 3.15 -15.84 -1.78
N THR A 222 2.36 -15.67 -2.85
CA THR A 222 1.17 -16.50 -3.07
C THR A 222 1.56 -17.97 -3.21
N LYS A 223 0.83 -18.85 -2.50
CA LYS A 223 0.88 -20.30 -2.72
C LYS A 223 0.10 -20.64 -4.00
N ASP A 224 0.59 -21.60 -4.72
CA ASP A 224 -0.07 -22.16 -5.92
C ASP A 224 -1.48 -22.70 -5.61
#